data_5ab111dda71fc5ff16a750b3a8f0befe
#
_entry.id   5ab111dda71fc5ff16a750b3a8f0befe
#
_cell.length_a   1.000
_cell.length_b   1.000
_cell.length_c   1.000
_cell.angle_alpha   90.00
_cell.angle_beta   90.00
_cell.angle_gamma   90.00
#
_symmetry.space_group_name_H-M   'P 1'
#
loop_
_entity.id
_entity.type
_entity.pdbx_description
1 polymer ?
#
loop_
_entity_poly.entity_id
_entity_poly.type
_entity_poly.pdbx_seq_one_letter_code
_entity_poly.pdbx_strand_id
1 'polypeptide(L)'
;MSDIIRRIQKKIRRVRHSKTKIMNGKGNARKLITPNKRPKGPTLWDRLLAAGPRVKAMAVSGTALVLAGATIGSVLAVRGCSSQDKAKMAYVMEEAENGITSILHVEPTPTPSPTPEPSPTPEPILHRGITSERVIPLQERLMELGYMDSDTPTDFFGPATEHGVELFQRQVNFTETIGIKLDQDGWAGEQTLSILMNDSAPKYCVKEGMEGEDVSQMQKQLVDMGYMSKTTGYYGDETKAAMKDFQSRNGLSADGLAGEKTYEMLYSPKAKESPKKAAQKKTKANITKMIEVAKSKLGCKYILGNTGPNSFDCSGLVYYCLKQAGSNRRRLTAAGYSQVDDWEKISDINKLKKGDLICFYSDNYSKIGHIGIVISSSMMIDASSSNGKVVRREYKTTYWKKHFYCGRRPW
;
A
#
# COMPACT_ATOMS: atom_id res chain seq x y z
N MET A 1 13.25 5.90 -5.50
CA MET A 1 11.83 5.59 -5.24
C MET A 1 11.72 4.11 -5.40
N SER A 2 11.26 3.36 -4.39
CA SER A 2 11.14 1.92 -4.59
C SER A 2 10.18 1.68 -5.76
N ASP A 3 10.53 0.74 -6.61
CA ASP A 3 9.78 0.50 -7.86
C ASP A 3 8.34 0.05 -7.58
N ILE A 4 8.09 -0.58 -6.43
CA ILE A 4 6.75 -0.90 -5.96
C ILE A 4 5.89 0.36 -5.78
N ILE A 5 6.44 1.43 -5.21
CA ILE A 5 5.72 2.69 -4.99
C ILE A 5 5.41 3.37 -6.32
N ARG A 6 6.36 3.37 -7.28
CA ARG A 6 6.13 3.86 -8.64
C ARG A 6 5.02 3.10 -9.35
N ARG A 7 5.00 1.78 -9.21
CA ARG A 7 4.01 0.88 -9.79
C ARG A 7 2.59 1.22 -9.31
N ILE A 8 2.44 1.37 -7.99
CA ILE A 8 1.17 1.74 -7.38
C ILE A 8 0.76 3.15 -7.79
N GLN A 9 1.69 4.12 -7.81
CA GLN A 9 1.42 5.49 -8.27
C GLN A 9 1.05 5.57 -9.77
N LYS A 10 1.70 4.78 -10.63
CA LYS A 10 1.38 4.67 -12.07
C LYS A 10 -0.02 4.09 -12.28
N LYS A 11 -0.40 3.08 -11.49
CA LYS A 11 -1.76 2.49 -11.48
C LYS A 11 -2.82 3.51 -11.03
N ILE A 12 -2.51 4.30 -10.00
CA ILE A 12 -3.37 5.38 -9.48
C ILE A 12 -3.53 6.51 -10.49
N ARG A 13 -2.46 6.94 -11.17
CA ARG A 13 -2.54 7.96 -12.24
C ARG A 13 -3.46 7.53 -13.38
N ARG A 14 -3.38 6.27 -13.82
CA ARG A 14 -4.28 5.71 -14.85
C ARG A 14 -5.76 5.77 -14.44
N VAL A 15 -6.05 5.43 -13.17
CA VAL A 15 -7.43 5.50 -12.63
C VAL A 15 -7.93 6.96 -12.52
N ARG A 16 -7.08 7.91 -12.15
CA ARG A 16 -7.44 9.35 -12.11
C ARG A 16 -7.72 9.91 -13.51
N HIS A 17 -6.93 9.58 -14.51
CA HIS A 17 -7.15 10.02 -15.89
C HIS A 17 -8.45 9.45 -16.49
N SER A 18 -8.82 8.21 -16.17
CA SER A 18 -10.10 7.63 -16.58
C SER A 18 -11.30 8.38 -15.96
N LYS A 19 -11.22 8.78 -14.67
CA LYS A 19 -12.32 9.50 -14.00
C LYS A 19 -12.48 10.95 -14.49
N THR A 20 -11.40 11.63 -14.82
CA THR A 20 -11.45 13.01 -15.35
C THR A 20 -12.07 13.05 -16.76
N LYS A 21 -11.87 12.01 -17.56
CA LYS A 21 -12.48 11.89 -18.90
C LYS A 21 -13.98 11.62 -18.84
N ILE A 22 -14.49 11.03 -17.75
CA ILE A 22 -15.93 10.73 -17.56
C ILE A 22 -16.70 11.96 -17.08
N MET A 23 -16.05 12.91 -16.41
CA MET A 23 -16.74 14.12 -15.90
C MET A 23 -16.89 15.26 -16.91
N ASN A 24 -16.18 15.26 -18.02
CA ASN A 24 -16.23 16.33 -19.03
C ASN A 24 -17.04 16.01 -20.28
N GLY A 25 -17.78 14.92 -20.31
CA GLY A 25 -18.60 14.50 -21.46
C GLY A 25 -20.10 14.69 -21.23
N LYS A 26 -20.61 15.89 -21.36
CA LYS A 26 -22.04 16.10 -21.65
C LYS A 26 -22.20 16.10 -23.18
N GLY A 27 -22.91 15.13 -23.71
CA GLY A 27 -23.36 15.13 -25.09
C GLY A 27 -23.38 13.76 -25.76
N ASN A 28 -24.60 13.29 -26.04
CA ASN A 28 -25.02 12.25 -26.98
C ASN A 28 -24.76 10.77 -26.67
N ALA A 29 -25.83 10.13 -26.25
CA ALA A 29 -26.00 8.69 -26.21
C ALA A 29 -25.86 8.09 -27.62
N ARG A 30 -24.79 7.35 -27.90
CA ARG A 30 -24.72 6.35 -28.95
C ARG A 30 -24.29 5.01 -28.35
N LYS A 31 -25.00 3.96 -28.79
CA LYS A 31 -24.89 2.56 -28.37
C LYS A 31 -23.45 2.13 -28.05
N LEU A 32 -23.26 1.63 -26.83
CA LEU A 32 -22.05 0.90 -26.39
C LEU A 32 -21.97 -0.43 -27.16
N ILE A 33 -21.04 -0.52 -28.09
CA ILE A 33 -20.56 -1.79 -28.64
C ILE A 33 -19.57 -2.34 -27.60
N THR A 34 -19.88 -3.48 -27.01
CA THR A 34 -18.98 -4.20 -26.12
C THR A 34 -17.74 -4.65 -26.85
N PRO A 35 -16.52 -4.41 -26.33
CA PRO A 35 -15.31 -4.93 -26.96
C PRO A 35 -15.27 -6.45 -26.80
N ASN A 36 -15.20 -7.12 -27.92
CA ASN A 36 -15.01 -8.55 -28.07
C ASN A 36 -13.73 -8.97 -27.32
N LYS A 37 -13.89 -9.82 -26.29
CA LYS A 37 -12.75 -10.45 -25.61
C LYS A 37 -12.05 -11.35 -26.61
N ARG A 38 -10.83 -11.03 -27.01
CA ARG A 38 -9.94 -11.98 -27.70
C ARG A 38 -9.75 -13.19 -26.78
N PRO A 39 -9.91 -14.43 -27.29
CA PRO A 39 -9.64 -15.63 -26.50
C PRO A 39 -8.17 -15.64 -26.09
N LYS A 40 -7.89 -15.91 -24.82
CA LYS A 40 -6.53 -16.14 -24.32
C LYS A 40 -6.00 -17.40 -25.04
N GLY A 41 -4.86 -17.29 -25.67
CA GLY A 41 -4.18 -18.44 -26.28
C GLY A 41 -3.90 -19.52 -25.22
N PRO A 42 -3.73 -20.79 -25.64
CA PRO A 42 -3.54 -21.89 -24.72
C PRO A 42 -2.30 -21.69 -23.84
N THR A 43 -2.44 -22.00 -22.56
CA THR A 43 -1.35 -21.94 -21.57
C THR A 43 -0.26 -22.97 -21.89
N LEU A 44 0.91 -22.84 -21.28
CA LEU A 44 1.99 -23.83 -21.39
C LEU A 44 1.50 -25.25 -21.02
N TRP A 45 0.60 -25.36 -20.05
CA TRP A 45 -0.04 -26.62 -19.65
C TRP A 45 -0.97 -27.18 -20.71
N ASP A 46 -1.72 -26.34 -21.39
CA ASP A 46 -2.58 -26.77 -22.50
C ASP A 46 -1.76 -27.28 -23.68
N ARG A 47 -0.57 -26.72 -23.93
CA ARG A 47 0.39 -27.19 -24.97
C ARG A 47 1.03 -28.52 -24.59
N LEU A 48 1.35 -28.72 -23.28
CA LEU A 48 1.90 -30.00 -22.79
C LEU A 48 0.86 -31.14 -22.80
N LEU A 49 -0.40 -30.83 -22.53
CA LEU A 49 -1.49 -31.83 -22.60
C LEU A 49 -1.88 -32.17 -24.04
N ALA A 50 -1.64 -31.28 -25.00
CA ALA A 50 -1.90 -31.50 -26.42
C ALA A 50 -0.71 -32.20 -27.13
N ALA A 51 0.44 -32.34 -26.49
CA ALA A 51 1.57 -33.10 -27.01
C ALA A 51 1.25 -34.63 -27.04
N GLY A 52 1.34 -35.18 -28.25
CA GLY A 52 0.95 -36.59 -28.50
C GLY A 52 1.74 -37.63 -27.68
N PRO A 53 1.36 -38.87 -27.76
CA PRO A 53 1.80 -39.98 -26.87
C PRO A 53 3.32 -40.22 -26.80
N ARG A 54 4.12 -39.73 -27.76
CA ARG A 54 5.59 -39.91 -27.75
C ARG A 54 6.29 -39.09 -26.65
N VAL A 55 5.78 -37.95 -26.25
CA VAL A 55 6.35 -37.16 -25.15
C VAL A 55 5.96 -37.74 -23.79
N LYS A 56 4.78 -38.38 -23.69
CA LYS A 56 4.36 -39.09 -22.48
C LYS A 56 5.20 -40.36 -22.20
N ALA A 57 5.68 -41.03 -23.24
CA ALA A 57 6.53 -42.21 -23.09
C ALA A 57 7.93 -41.89 -22.55
N MET A 58 8.51 -40.73 -22.86
CA MET A 58 9.82 -40.32 -22.32
C MET A 58 9.77 -39.92 -20.84
N ALA A 59 8.69 -39.35 -20.39
CA ALA A 59 8.52 -38.98 -18.96
C ALA A 59 8.25 -40.20 -18.06
N VAL A 60 7.67 -41.27 -18.62
CA VAL A 60 7.38 -42.51 -17.88
C VAL A 60 8.62 -43.45 -17.84
N SER A 61 9.50 -43.42 -18.85
CA SER A 61 10.70 -44.28 -18.85
C SER A 61 11.78 -43.82 -17.86
N GLY A 62 11.89 -42.49 -17.57
CA GLY A 62 12.85 -41.98 -16.59
C GLY A 62 12.50 -42.32 -15.14
N THR A 63 11.22 -42.39 -14.80
CA THR A 63 10.74 -42.76 -13.46
C THR A 63 10.68 -44.28 -13.26
N ALA A 64 10.50 -45.05 -14.31
CA ALA A 64 10.47 -46.53 -14.21
C ALA A 64 11.83 -47.12 -13.90
N LEU A 65 12.95 -46.51 -14.33
CA LEU A 65 14.30 -47.01 -14.03
C LEU A 65 14.71 -46.77 -12.55
N VAL A 66 14.23 -45.72 -11.91
CA VAL A 66 14.50 -45.42 -10.48
C VAL A 66 13.66 -46.35 -9.58
N LEU A 67 12.44 -46.73 -10.01
CA LEU A 67 11.58 -47.66 -9.26
C LEU A 67 12.02 -49.12 -9.37
N ALA A 68 12.67 -49.52 -10.47
CA ALA A 68 13.19 -50.89 -10.62
C ALA A 68 14.41 -51.14 -9.71
N GLY A 69 15.25 -50.12 -9.46
CA GLY A 69 16.39 -50.21 -8.53
C GLY A 69 15.97 -50.27 -7.05
N ALA A 70 14.86 -49.63 -6.67
CA ALA A 70 14.36 -49.63 -5.30
C ALA A 70 13.53 -50.87 -4.96
N THR A 71 12.94 -51.56 -5.94
CA THR A 71 12.08 -52.73 -5.71
C THR A 71 12.87 -54.04 -5.50
N ILE A 72 14.12 -54.15 -6.00
CA ILE A 72 14.97 -55.36 -5.76
C ILE A 72 15.43 -55.44 -4.30
N GLY A 73 15.64 -54.29 -3.63
CA GLY A 73 15.97 -54.26 -2.20
C GLY A 73 14.79 -54.51 -1.26
N SER A 74 13.56 -54.30 -1.71
CA SER A 74 12.37 -54.42 -0.87
C SER A 74 11.66 -55.77 -0.92
N VAL A 75 11.93 -56.60 -1.94
CA VAL A 75 11.29 -57.93 -2.10
C VAL A 75 11.88 -58.99 -1.16
N LEU A 76 13.05 -58.73 -0.54
CA LEU A 76 13.65 -59.63 0.44
C LEU A 76 13.06 -59.55 1.86
N ALA A 77 12.07 -58.67 2.08
CA ALA A 77 11.43 -58.47 3.38
C ALA A 77 10.02 -59.09 3.51
N VAL A 78 9.51 -59.82 2.49
CA VAL A 78 8.18 -60.45 2.56
C VAL A 78 8.29 -61.84 3.20
N ARG A 79 7.62 -62.00 4.32
CA ARG A 79 7.45 -63.22 5.09
C ARG A 79 6.90 -64.37 4.22
N GLY A 80 7.59 -65.47 4.14
CA GLY A 80 6.97 -66.75 3.75
C GLY A 80 7.72 -67.66 2.76
N CYS A 81 8.98 -67.42 2.41
CA CYS A 81 9.74 -68.41 1.62
C CYS A 81 10.29 -69.58 2.52
N SER A 82 9.96 -70.77 2.17
CA SER A 82 10.44 -71.95 2.86
C SER A 82 11.96 -72.08 2.70
N SER A 83 12.59 -72.84 3.62
CA SER A 83 14.04 -73.12 3.57
C SER A 83 14.52 -73.80 2.29
N GLN A 84 13.64 -74.49 1.56
CA GLN A 84 13.95 -75.14 0.28
C GLN A 84 14.05 -74.10 -0.89
N ASP A 85 13.28 -73.03 -0.86
CA ASP A 85 13.34 -72.00 -1.92
C ASP A 85 14.61 -71.17 -1.84
N LYS A 86 15.15 -70.98 -0.62
CA LYS A 86 16.43 -70.29 -0.41
C LYS A 86 17.64 -71.16 -0.89
N ALA A 87 17.59 -72.47 -0.74
CA ALA A 87 18.63 -73.33 -1.21
C ALA A 87 18.68 -73.40 -2.74
N LYS A 88 17.55 -73.44 -3.42
CA LYS A 88 17.48 -73.36 -4.89
C LYS A 88 18.00 -72.08 -5.48
N MET A 89 17.73 -70.94 -4.84
CA MET A 89 18.24 -69.61 -5.29
C MET A 89 19.76 -69.49 -5.10
N ALA A 90 20.31 -70.00 -4.01
CA ALA A 90 21.76 -70.04 -3.80
C ALA A 90 22.49 -70.90 -4.83
N TYR A 91 21.92 -72.04 -5.19
CA TYR A 91 22.50 -72.95 -6.20
C TYR A 91 22.51 -72.32 -7.61
N VAL A 92 21.48 -71.63 -8.00
CA VAL A 92 21.41 -70.96 -9.32
C VAL A 92 22.38 -69.75 -9.39
N MET A 93 22.69 -69.11 -8.28
CA MET A 93 23.69 -68.04 -8.27
C MET A 93 25.10 -68.54 -8.29
N GLU A 94 25.40 -69.71 -7.68
CA GLU A 94 26.70 -70.37 -7.67
C GLU A 94 27.06 -70.93 -9.04
N GLU A 95 26.12 -71.52 -9.82
CA GLU A 95 26.34 -71.93 -11.21
C GLU A 95 26.55 -70.73 -12.16
N ALA A 96 25.95 -69.55 -11.88
CA ALA A 96 26.16 -68.35 -12.69
C ALA A 96 27.57 -67.75 -12.49
N GLU A 97 28.14 -67.81 -11.31
CA GLU A 97 29.51 -67.35 -11.04
C GLU A 97 30.60 -68.31 -11.61
N ASN A 98 30.37 -69.62 -11.60
CA ASN A 98 31.34 -70.62 -12.10
C ASN A 98 31.33 -70.77 -13.62
N GLY A 99 30.29 -70.34 -14.32
CA GLY A 99 30.16 -70.40 -15.78
C GLY A 99 30.92 -69.31 -16.54
N ILE A 100 31.37 -68.29 -15.88
CA ILE A 100 31.98 -67.11 -16.53
C ILE A 100 33.52 -67.11 -16.54
N THR A 101 34.16 -68.05 -15.84
CA THR A 101 35.61 -68.08 -15.67
C THR A 101 36.41 -68.86 -16.75
N SER A 102 35.79 -69.40 -17.79
CA SER A 102 36.52 -70.27 -18.75
C SER A 102 36.61 -69.74 -20.20
N ILE A 103 36.21 -68.55 -20.50
CA ILE A 103 36.37 -68.00 -21.86
C ILE A 103 36.98 -66.58 -21.77
N LEU A 104 38.15 -66.42 -22.40
CA LEU A 104 38.89 -65.21 -22.74
C LEU A 104 40.09 -64.88 -21.85
N HIS A 105 41.17 -65.60 -22.07
CA HIS A 105 42.52 -65.00 -21.96
C HIS A 105 42.77 -64.18 -23.21
N VAL A 106 42.35 -62.87 -23.12
CA VAL A 106 42.75 -61.82 -24.04
C VAL A 106 43.52 -60.83 -23.17
N GLU A 107 44.83 -60.70 -23.49
CA GLU A 107 45.65 -59.63 -22.83
C GLU A 107 44.96 -58.27 -22.98
N PRO A 108 44.78 -57.50 -21.89
CA PRO A 108 44.16 -56.25 -22.00
C PRO A 108 45.11 -55.23 -22.69
N THR A 109 44.77 -54.83 -23.92
CA THR A 109 45.32 -53.61 -24.51
C THR A 109 45.07 -52.44 -23.52
N PRO A 110 46.06 -51.60 -23.19
CA PRO A 110 45.84 -50.50 -22.25
C PRO A 110 44.76 -49.56 -22.81
N THR A 111 43.60 -49.60 -22.18
CA THR A 111 42.54 -48.63 -22.43
C THR A 111 43.08 -47.24 -22.05
N PRO A 112 43.05 -46.24 -22.95
CA PRO A 112 43.46 -44.89 -22.58
C PRO A 112 42.60 -44.44 -21.37
N SER A 113 43.29 -44.04 -20.30
CA SER A 113 42.66 -43.45 -19.11
C SER A 113 41.70 -42.34 -19.57
N PRO A 114 40.43 -42.34 -19.13
CA PRO A 114 39.53 -41.26 -19.51
C PRO A 114 40.16 -39.94 -19.13
N THR A 115 40.38 -39.09 -20.12
CA THR A 115 40.76 -37.69 -19.89
C THR A 115 39.75 -37.14 -18.89
N PRO A 116 40.19 -36.58 -17.74
CA PRO A 116 39.27 -36.00 -16.80
C PRO A 116 38.44 -34.95 -17.55
N GLU A 117 37.09 -35.09 -17.51
CA GLU A 117 36.19 -34.04 -18.01
C GLU A 117 36.62 -32.73 -17.35
N PRO A 118 36.73 -31.63 -18.10
CA PRO A 118 37.07 -30.37 -17.51
C PRO A 118 36.05 -30.05 -16.43
N SER A 119 36.54 -29.85 -15.21
CA SER A 119 35.73 -29.40 -14.09
C SER A 119 34.90 -28.20 -14.57
N PRO A 120 33.56 -28.18 -14.35
CA PRO A 120 32.72 -27.10 -14.85
C PRO A 120 33.31 -25.78 -14.36
N THR A 121 33.64 -24.90 -15.28
CA THR A 121 34.08 -23.54 -14.96
C THR A 121 32.99 -22.90 -14.11
N PRO A 122 33.30 -22.35 -12.92
CA PRO A 122 32.28 -21.72 -12.08
C PRO A 122 31.59 -20.62 -12.90
N GLU A 123 30.27 -20.69 -12.93
CA GLU A 123 29.47 -19.71 -13.66
C GLU A 123 29.67 -18.29 -13.07
N PRO A 124 29.83 -17.26 -13.91
CA PRO A 124 30.06 -15.93 -13.42
C PRO A 124 28.90 -15.43 -12.55
N ILE A 125 29.24 -14.79 -11.43
CA ILE A 125 28.29 -14.16 -10.54
C ILE A 125 27.54 -13.05 -11.31
N LEU A 126 26.23 -12.99 -11.21
CA LEU A 126 25.43 -11.96 -11.83
C LEU A 126 25.47 -10.69 -10.98
N HIS A 127 25.91 -9.59 -11.58
CA HIS A 127 25.98 -8.29 -10.95
C HIS A 127 25.74 -7.17 -11.96
N ARG A 128 25.62 -5.94 -11.50
CA ARG A 128 25.36 -4.78 -12.34
C ARG A 128 26.33 -4.66 -13.51
N GLY A 129 25.79 -4.43 -14.71
CA GLY A 129 26.55 -4.27 -15.96
C GLY A 129 26.67 -5.55 -16.77
N ILE A 130 26.32 -6.72 -16.23
CA ILE A 130 26.37 -7.98 -16.97
C ILE A 130 25.14 -8.10 -17.89
N THR A 131 25.37 -8.60 -19.11
CA THR A 131 24.33 -9.06 -20.03
C THR A 131 24.40 -10.59 -20.14
N SER A 132 23.32 -11.27 -19.76
CA SER A 132 23.23 -12.75 -19.77
C SER A 132 21.78 -13.17 -19.77
N GLU A 133 21.44 -14.23 -20.52
CA GLU A 133 20.10 -14.84 -20.52
C GLU A 133 19.66 -15.29 -19.08
N ARG A 134 20.62 -15.57 -18.21
CA ARG A 134 20.36 -15.89 -16.79
C ARG A 134 19.75 -14.75 -15.98
N VAL A 135 19.85 -13.52 -16.47
CA VAL A 135 19.24 -12.33 -15.81
C VAL A 135 17.72 -12.32 -15.99
N ILE A 136 17.21 -12.89 -17.06
CA ILE A 136 15.76 -12.94 -17.33
C ILE A 136 15.01 -13.66 -16.20
N PRO A 137 15.28 -14.93 -15.87
CA PRO A 137 14.59 -15.64 -14.79
C PRO A 137 14.83 -15.01 -13.42
N LEU A 138 15.99 -14.39 -13.18
CA LEU A 138 16.25 -13.62 -11.97
C LEU A 138 15.29 -12.44 -11.83
N GLN A 139 15.11 -11.65 -12.88
CA GLN A 139 14.19 -10.51 -12.88
C GLN A 139 12.73 -10.96 -12.75
N GLU A 140 12.32 -12.01 -13.46
CA GLU A 140 10.98 -12.59 -13.34
C GLU A 140 10.66 -12.99 -11.89
N ARG A 141 11.61 -13.64 -11.23
CA ARG A 141 11.44 -14.08 -9.85
C ARG A 141 11.41 -12.90 -8.86
N LEU A 142 12.27 -11.90 -9.04
CA LEU A 142 12.23 -10.67 -8.24
C LEU A 142 10.91 -9.91 -8.41
N MET A 143 10.36 -9.87 -9.62
CA MET A 143 9.06 -9.27 -9.92
C MET A 143 7.90 -10.05 -9.26
N GLU A 144 7.92 -11.38 -9.35
CA GLU A 144 6.92 -12.24 -8.73
C GLU A 144 6.87 -12.07 -7.21
N LEU A 145 8.03 -11.97 -6.57
CA LEU A 145 8.16 -11.79 -5.13
C LEU A 145 7.96 -10.33 -4.66
N GLY A 146 7.84 -9.37 -5.60
CA GLY A 146 7.55 -7.97 -5.33
C GLY A 146 8.77 -7.08 -5.07
N TYR A 147 9.99 -7.56 -5.33
CA TYR A 147 11.22 -6.77 -5.19
C TYR A 147 11.51 -5.86 -6.38
N MET A 148 10.89 -6.12 -7.51
CA MET A 148 10.96 -5.30 -8.72
C MET A 148 9.55 -4.97 -9.25
N ASP A 149 9.45 -3.90 -10.04
CA ASP A 149 8.22 -3.59 -10.77
C ASP A 149 7.97 -4.64 -11.86
N SER A 150 6.69 -5.02 -12.08
CA SER A 150 6.32 -5.84 -13.23
C SER A 150 6.53 -5.06 -14.52
N ASP A 151 7.53 -5.44 -15.25
CA ASP A 151 7.85 -4.95 -16.59
C ASP A 151 8.28 -6.15 -17.46
N THR A 152 8.76 -5.90 -18.67
CA THR A 152 9.35 -6.94 -19.51
C THR A 152 10.75 -7.24 -18.99
N PRO A 153 11.05 -8.50 -18.59
CA PRO A 153 12.40 -8.87 -18.19
C PRO A 153 13.37 -8.74 -19.35
N THR A 154 14.61 -8.44 -19.04
CA THR A 154 15.70 -8.27 -20.04
C THR A 154 16.91 -9.10 -19.62
N ASP A 155 17.80 -9.35 -20.54
CA ASP A 155 19.08 -10.01 -20.29
C ASP A 155 20.13 -9.12 -19.61
N PHE A 156 19.82 -7.82 -19.39
CA PHE A 156 20.73 -6.85 -18.79
C PHE A 156 20.50 -6.68 -17.29
N PHE A 157 21.55 -6.92 -16.48
CA PHE A 157 21.55 -6.66 -15.05
C PHE A 157 21.76 -5.15 -14.79
N GLY A 158 20.66 -4.42 -14.80
CA GLY A 158 20.66 -2.97 -14.61
C GLY A 158 20.55 -2.54 -13.15
N PRO A 159 20.53 -1.21 -12.86
CA PRO A 159 20.40 -0.67 -11.50
C PRO A 159 19.11 -1.11 -10.78
N ALA A 160 18.02 -1.35 -11.51
CA ALA A 160 16.77 -1.83 -10.92
C ALA A 160 16.88 -3.29 -10.45
N THR A 161 17.61 -4.11 -11.20
CA THR A 161 17.88 -5.52 -10.83
C THR A 161 18.80 -5.57 -9.61
N GLU A 162 19.89 -4.80 -9.60
CA GLU A 162 20.78 -4.66 -8.44
C GLU A 162 20.01 -4.29 -7.18
N HIS A 163 19.20 -3.23 -7.26
CA HIS A 163 18.39 -2.81 -6.12
C HIS A 163 17.35 -3.88 -5.69
N GLY A 164 16.75 -4.60 -6.63
CA GLY A 164 15.85 -5.72 -6.31
C GLY A 164 16.56 -6.85 -5.57
N VAL A 165 17.80 -7.15 -5.95
CA VAL A 165 18.64 -8.15 -5.26
C VAL A 165 19.03 -7.66 -3.86
N GLU A 166 19.46 -6.39 -3.69
CA GLU A 166 19.73 -5.80 -2.36
C GLU A 166 18.53 -5.90 -1.41
N LEU A 167 17.33 -5.55 -1.90
CA LEU A 167 16.10 -5.66 -1.12
C LEU A 167 15.79 -7.11 -0.74
N PHE A 168 16.03 -8.07 -1.65
CA PHE A 168 15.87 -9.49 -1.38
C PHE A 168 16.87 -9.99 -0.33
N GLN A 169 18.15 -9.68 -0.48
CA GLN A 169 19.20 -10.02 0.49
C GLN A 169 18.86 -9.46 1.88
N ARG A 170 18.42 -8.19 1.95
CA ARG A 170 17.92 -7.59 3.19
C ARG A 170 16.75 -8.38 3.77
N GLN A 171 15.78 -8.78 2.95
CA GLN A 171 14.60 -9.53 3.40
C GLN A 171 14.98 -10.89 3.96
N VAL A 172 15.90 -11.61 3.32
CA VAL A 172 16.43 -12.90 3.81
C VAL A 172 17.05 -12.68 5.20
N ASN A 173 17.86 -11.64 5.37
CA ASN A 173 18.52 -11.32 6.65
C ASN A 173 17.55 -11.02 7.80
N PHE A 174 16.35 -10.55 7.48
CA PHE A 174 15.26 -10.33 8.44
C PHE A 174 14.30 -11.52 8.55
N THR A 175 14.53 -12.63 7.81
CA THR A 175 13.68 -13.81 7.86
C THR A 175 14.37 -14.90 8.68
N GLU A 176 14.05 -14.95 9.98
CA GLU A 176 14.70 -15.85 10.96
C GLU A 176 14.64 -17.32 10.58
N THR A 177 13.56 -17.75 9.91
CA THR A 177 13.35 -19.16 9.52
C THR A 177 14.34 -19.66 8.48
N ILE A 178 15.04 -18.79 7.75
CA ILE A 178 16.03 -19.16 6.74
C ILE A 178 17.39 -19.48 7.39
N GLY A 179 17.73 -18.81 8.50
CA GLY A 179 18.96 -19.06 9.27
C GLY A 179 20.27 -18.70 8.56
N ILE A 180 20.19 -18.12 7.35
CA ILE A 180 21.32 -17.71 6.51
C ILE A 180 21.38 -16.19 6.49
N LYS A 181 22.58 -15.63 6.53
CA LYS A 181 22.84 -14.19 6.33
C LYS A 181 23.53 -14.00 4.97
N LEU A 182 22.99 -13.06 4.19
CA LEU A 182 23.54 -12.66 2.90
C LEU A 182 24.19 -11.29 3.02
N ASP A 183 25.27 -11.06 2.28
CA ASP A 183 25.79 -9.72 2.06
C ASP A 183 24.78 -8.92 1.21
N GLN A 184 24.53 -7.67 1.61
CA GLN A 184 23.58 -6.79 0.89
C GLN A 184 24.35 -5.97 -0.16
N ASP A 185 24.96 -6.66 -1.09
CA ASP A 185 25.86 -6.10 -2.13
C ASP A 185 25.17 -5.95 -3.50
N GLY A 186 23.95 -6.46 -3.63
CA GLY A 186 23.21 -6.48 -4.90
C GLY A 186 23.74 -7.50 -5.91
N TRP A 187 24.64 -8.41 -5.51
CA TRP A 187 25.18 -9.46 -6.37
C TRP A 187 24.36 -10.76 -6.22
N ALA A 188 23.96 -11.32 -7.33
CA ALA A 188 23.24 -12.59 -7.34
C ALA A 188 24.22 -13.77 -7.49
N GLY A 189 24.96 -14.03 -6.42
CA GLY A 189 25.82 -15.22 -6.29
C GLY A 189 25.00 -16.49 -6.05
N GLU A 190 25.68 -17.65 -6.03
CA GLU A 190 25.05 -18.97 -5.89
C GLU A 190 24.12 -19.07 -4.68
N GLN A 191 24.56 -18.56 -3.51
CA GLN A 191 23.76 -18.59 -2.29
C GLN A 191 22.50 -17.71 -2.41
N THR A 192 22.61 -16.51 -2.97
CA THR A 192 21.48 -15.61 -3.22
C THR A 192 20.49 -16.25 -4.20
N LEU A 193 20.99 -16.82 -5.30
CA LEU A 193 20.16 -17.47 -6.32
C LEU A 193 19.44 -18.71 -5.78
N SER A 194 20.13 -19.55 -5.01
CA SER A 194 19.54 -20.78 -4.44
C SER A 194 18.34 -20.49 -3.52
N ILE A 195 18.43 -19.40 -2.73
CA ILE A 195 17.32 -18.96 -1.86
C ILE A 195 16.22 -18.29 -2.68
N LEU A 196 16.59 -17.44 -3.64
CA LEU A 196 15.63 -16.69 -4.46
C LEU A 196 14.75 -17.60 -5.32
N MET A 197 15.35 -18.63 -5.92
CA MET A 197 14.64 -19.56 -6.80
C MET A 197 13.85 -20.64 -6.05
N ASN A 198 13.99 -20.71 -4.73
CA ASN A 198 13.22 -21.63 -3.91
C ASN A 198 11.76 -21.18 -3.81
N ASP A 199 10.80 -22.12 -3.81
CA ASP A 199 9.38 -21.83 -3.69
C ASP A 199 9.02 -21.13 -2.37
N SER A 200 9.81 -21.37 -1.31
CA SER A 200 9.66 -20.73 0.00
C SER A 200 10.38 -19.39 0.13
N ALA A 201 10.91 -18.83 -0.95
CA ALA A 201 11.59 -17.53 -0.94
C ALA A 201 10.67 -16.45 -0.35
N PRO A 202 11.18 -15.58 0.56
CA PRO A 202 10.36 -14.58 1.21
C PRO A 202 9.86 -13.53 0.22
N LYS A 203 8.58 -13.18 0.30
CA LYS A 203 8.01 -12.04 -0.44
C LYS A 203 8.47 -10.73 0.18
N TYR A 204 8.54 -9.70 -0.65
CA TYR A 204 8.87 -8.35 -0.17
C TYR A 204 7.89 -7.86 0.90
N CYS A 205 8.45 -7.46 2.03
CA CYS A 205 7.69 -6.95 3.16
C CYS A 205 8.58 -6.02 3.99
N VAL A 206 8.15 -4.80 4.24
CA VAL A 206 8.85 -3.88 5.13
C VAL A 206 8.31 -4.04 6.54
N LYS A 207 9.21 -4.21 7.50
CA LYS A 207 8.90 -4.47 8.90
C LYS A 207 9.88 -3.79 9.85
N GLU A 208 9.58 -3.87 11.14
CA GLU A 208 10.39 -3.32 12.21
C GLU A 208 11.87 -3.75 12.12
N GLY A 209 12.75 -2.82 12.41
CA GLY A 209 14.20 -2.95 12.31
C GLY A 209 14.79 -2.61 10.94
N MET A 210 13.97 -2.55 9.88
CA MET A 210 14.44 -2.20 8.55
C MET A 210 14.63 -0.69 8.38
N GLU A 211 15.59 -0.31 7.54
CA GLU A 211 15.86 1.06 7.15
C GLU A 211 16.07 1.17 5.63
N GLY A 212 15.91 2.38 5.09
CA GLY A 212 16.12 2.65 3.67
C GLY A 212 15.17 3.67 3.08
N GLU A 213 15.34 3.92 1.78
CA GLU A 213 14.52 4.87 1.03
C GLU A 213 13.07 4.38 0.91
N ASP A 214 12.86 3.08 0.75
CA ASP A 214 11.53 2.46 0.72
C ASP A 214 10.78 2.63 2.05
N VAL A 215 11.48 2.54 3.20
CA VAL A 215 10.93 2.84 4.53
C VAL A 215 10.57 4.32 4.62
N SER A 216 11.47 5.21 4.18
CA SER A 216 11.23 6.67 4.18
C SER A 216 9.99 7.04 3.37
N GLN A 217 9.80 6.45 2.21
CA GLN A 217 8.65 6.75 1.34
C GLN A 217 7.34 6.21 1.88
N MET A 218 7.36 5.01 2.46
CA MET A 218 6.21 4.44 3.15
C MET A 218 5.80 5.33 4.34
N GLN A 219 6.77 5.77 5.17
CA GLN A 219 6.52 6.69 6.28
C GLN A 219 5.96 8.03 5.79
N LYS A 220 6.48 8.59 4.70
CA LYS A 220 5.95 9.81 4.10
C LYS A 220 4.46 9.67 3.76
N GLN A 221 4.07 8.54 3.21
CA GLN A 221 2.65 8.28 2.92
C GLN A 221 1.82 8.18 4.22
N LEU A 222 2.34 7.54 5.28
CA LEU A 222 1.68 7.51 6.59
C LEU A 222 1.55 8.92 7.20
N VAL A 223 2.57 9.77 7.05
CA VAL A 223 2.53 11.20 7.46
C VAL A 223 1.48 11.94 6.64
N ASP A 224 1.48 11.78 5.33
CA ASP A 224 0.50 12.40 4.43
C ASP A 224 -0.94 11.97 4.73
N MET A 225 -1.12 10.78 5.32
CA MET A 225 -2.41 10.28 5.78
C MET A 225 -2.70 10.60 7.25
N GLY A 226 -1.74 11.19 7.97
CA GLY A 226 -1.87 11.66 9.34
C GLY A 226 -1.71 10.59 10.42
N TYR A 227 -1.16 9.42 10.09
CA TYR A 227 -0.85 8.35 11.05
C TYR A 227 0.50 8.56 11.75
N MET A 228 1.42 9.32 11.14
CA MET A 228 2.70 9.70 11.70
C MET A 228 2.89 11.21 11.65
N SER A 229 3.84 11.73 12.44
CA SER A 229 4.21 13.15 12.48
C SER A 229 5.40 13.50 11.60
N LYS A 230 6.32 12.57 11.39
CA LYS A 230 7.59 12.74 10.64
C LYS A 230 8.06 11.44 10.01
N THR A 231 8.97 11.54 9.05
CA THR A 231 9.72 10.42 8.47
C THR A 231 11.08 10.31 9.15
N THR A 232 11.57 9.09 9.37
CA THR A 232 12.88 8.83 9.99
C THR A 232 13.79 8.00 9.10
N GLY A 233 13.23 7.27 8.14
CA GLY A 233 13.94 6.28 7.33
C GLY A 233 14.15 4.93 8.01
N TYR A 234 13.87 4.84 9.32
CA TYR A 234 13.99 3.63 10.12
C TYR A 234 12.61 3.16 10.60
N TYR A 235 12.30 1.88 10.43
CA TYR A 235 11.04 1.27 10.87
C TYR A 235 11.14 0.88 12.34
N GLY A 236 10.92 1.84 13.24
CA GLY A 236 10.83 1.62 14.68
C GLY A 236 9.39 1.47 15.18
N ASP A 237 9.23 1.45 16.52
CA ASP A 237 7.94 1.28 17.21
C ASP A 237 6.87 2.28 16.75
N GLU A 238 7.22 3.58 16.56
CA GLU A 238 6.28 4.60 16.08
C GLU A 238 5.72 4.24 14.70
N THR A 239 6.58 3.76 13.80
CA THR A 239 6.18 3.32 12.45
C THR A 239 5.30 2.08 12.53
N LYS A 240 5.65 1.12 13.38
CA LYS A 240 4.87 -0.11 13.59
C LYS A 240 3.48 0.19 14.16
N ALA A 241 3.39 1.06 15.15
CA ALA A 241 2.12 1.51 15.72
C ALA A 241 1.26 2.22 14.66
N ALA A 242 1.83 3.17 13.91
CA ALA A 242 1.14 3.87 12.84
C ALA A 242 0.66 2.94 11.72
N MET A 243 1.46 1.92 11.38
CA MET A 243 1.09 0.91 10.39
C MET A 243 -0.08 0.05 10.86
N LYS A 244 -0.05 -0.41 12.11
CA LYS A 244 -1.17 -1.16 12.71
C LYS A 244 -2.48 -0.35 12.72
N ASP A 245 -2.40 0.93 13.09
CA ASP A 245 -3.56 1.83 13.06
C ASP A 245 -4.09 2.00 11.64
N PHE A 246 -3.20 2.19 10.67
CA PHE A 246 -3.58 2.26 9.26
C PHE A 246 -4.26 0.98 8.79
N GLN A 247 -3.67 -0.18 9.06
CA GLN A 247 -4.19 -1.49 8.68
C GLN A 247 -5.57 -1.74 9.27
N SER A 248 -5.71 -1.57 10.60
CA SER A 248 -6.99 -1.73 11.31
C SER A 248 -8.09 -0.87 10.70
N ARG A 249 -7.80 0.42 10.47
CA ARG A 249 -8.78 1.35 9.90
C ARG A 249 -9.18 1.04 8.47
N ASN A 250 -8.32 0.38 7.73
CA ASN A 250 -8.56 0.00 6.33
C ASN A 250 -9.04 -1.44 6.14
N GLY A 251 -9.31 -2.16 7.25
CA GLY A 251 -9.83 -3.54 7.22
C GLY A 251 -8.79 -4.59 6.81
N LEU A 252 -7.51 -4.30 7.07
CA LEU A 252 -6.41 -5.23 6.92
C LEU A 252 -6.05 -5.87 8.25
N SER A 253 -5.28 -6.97 8.22
CA SER A 253 -4.64 -7.52 9.43
C SER A 253 -3.71 -6.48 10.04
N ALA A 254 -3.90 -6.17 11.32
CA ALA A 254 -3.11 -5.15 12.03
C ALA A 254 -1.82 -5.76 12.60
N ASP A 255 -1.02 -6.40 11.77
CA ASP A 255 0.23 -7.06 12.14
C ASP A 255 1.44 -6.11 12.20
N GLY A 256 1.32 -4.95 11.58
CA GLY A 256 2.42 -3.98 11.44
C GLY A 256 3.40 -4.36 10.35
N LEU A 257 3.04 -5.26 9.44
CA LEU A 257 3.86 -5.67 8.31
C LEU A 257 3.40 -4.98 7.02
N ALA A 258 4.29 -4.27 6.36
CA ALA A 258 3.98 -3.61 5.10
C ALA A 258 4.27 -4.53 3.91
N GLY A 259 3.44 -5.56 3.72
CA GLY A 259 3.45 -6.43 2.55
C GLY A 259 2.57 -5.90 1.41
N GLU A 260 2.44 -6.67 0.33
CA GLU A 260 1.75 -6.31 -0.91
C GLU A 260 0.36 -5.68 -0.68
N LYS A 261 -0.52 -6.34 0.07
CA LYS A 261 -1.88 -5.85 0.34
C LYS A 261 -1.89 -4.52 1.10
N THR A 262 -0.92 -4.34 2.01
CA THR A 262 -0.78 -3.11 2.79
C THR A 262 -0.30 -1.98 1.89
N TYR A 263 0.67 -2.22 1.02
CA TYR A 263 1.13 -1.23 0.04
C TYR A 263 0.04 -0.86 -0.96
N GLU A 264 -0.69 -1.83 -1.50
CA GLU A 264 -1.82 -1.56 -2.39
C GLU A 264 -2.86 -0.65 -1.74
N MET A 265 -3.21 -0.93 -0.49
CA MET A 265 -4.16 -0.09 0.25
C MET A 265 -3.57 1.28 0.58
N LEU A 266 -2.32 1.36 1.04
CA LEU A 266 -1.66 2.61 1.46
C LEU A 266 -1.61 3.66 0.33
N TYR A 267 -1.44 3.20 -0.90
CA TYR A 267 -1.42 4.07 -2.08
C TYR A 267 -2.75 4.10 -2.85
N SER A 268 -3.78 3.44 -2.34
CA SER A 268 -5.11 3.44 -2.94
C SER A 268 -5.84 4.77 -2.70
N PRO A 269 -6.61 5.27 -3.69
CA PRO A 269 -7.52 6.40 -3.47
C PRO A 269 -8.65 6.07 -2.48
N LYS A 270 -8.85 4.80 -2.12
CA LYS A 270 -9.84 4.34 -1.14
C LYS A 270 -9.29 4.33 0.29
N ALA A 271 -7.98 4.51 0.47
CA ALA A 271 -7.34 4.51 1.78
C ALA A 271 -7.94 5.59 2.68
N LYS A 272 -8.27 5.21 3.90
CA LYS A 272 -8.85 6.09 4.90
C LYS A 272 -7.73 6.85 5.62
N GLU A 273 -7.87 8.17 5.70
CA GLU A 273 -7.00 9.01 6.53
C GLU A 273 -7.19 8.69 8.02
N SER A 274 -6.21 9.06 8.86
CA SER A 274 -6.33 8.91 10.31
C SER A 274 -7.56 9.65 10.85
N PRO A 275 -8.14 9.22 12.01
CA PRO A 275 -9.30 9.90 12.59
C PRO A 275 -9.05 11.39 12.83
N LYS A 276 -7.85 11.74 13.31
CA LYS A 276 -7.43 13.13 13.56
C LYS A 276 -7.43 13.95 12.26
N LYS A 277 -6.81 13.43 11.19
CA LYS A 277 -6.76 14.14 9.90
C LYS A 277 -8.13 14.23 9.24
N ALA A 278 -8.93 13.18 9.29
CA ALA A 278 -10.30 13.18 8.78
C ALA A 278 -11.18 14.21 9.52
N ALA A 279 -11.05 14.32 10.85
CA ALA A 279 -11.73 15.33 11.65
C ALA A 279 -11.29 16.76 11.26
N GLN A 280 -9.99 17.01 11.13
CA GLN A 280 -9.46 18.31 10.70
C GLN A 280 -9.97 18.71 9.31
N LYS A 281 -10.01 17.76 8.39
CA LYS A 281 -10.53 17.98 7.03
C LYS A 281 -12.03 18.32 7.05
N LYS A 282 -12.81 17.60 7.86
CA LYS A 282 -14.24 17.87 8.07
C LYS A 282 -14.43 19.27 8.66
N THR A 283 -13.69 19.61 9.71
CA THR A 283 -13.69 20.95 10.32
C THR A 283 -13.42 22.04 9.29
N LYS A 284 -12.36 21.90 8.49
CA LYS A 284 -12.01 22.86 7.42
C LYS A 284 -13.13 23.00 6.38
N ALA A 285 -13.76 21.90 6.00
CA ALA A 285 -14.88 21.88 5.07
C ALA A 285 -16.10 22.61 5.66
N ASN A 286 -16.44 22.34 6.94
CA ASN A 286 -17.54 23.00 7.63
C ASN A 286 -17.33 24.51 7.73
N ILE A 287 -16.13 24.97 8.13
CA ILE A 287 -15.77 26.40 8.17
C ILE A 287 -15.91 27.03 6.79
N THR A 288 -15.42 26.38 5.74
CA THR A 288 -15.51 26.88 4.37
C THR A 288 -16.96 27.04 3.96
N LYS A 289 -17.79 26.01 4.19
CA LYS A 289 -19.22 26.03 3.87
C LYS A 289 -19.96 27.10 4.63
N MET A 290 -19.70 27.26 5.95
CA MET A 290 -20.32 28.31 6.77
C MET A 290 -20.07 29.71 6.21
N ILE A 291 -18.82 29.98 5.82
CA ILE A 291 -18.44 31.29 5.26
C ILE A 291 -19.04 31.51 3.86
N GLU A 292 -19.06 30.48 3.01
CA GLU A 292 -19.71 30.56 1.69
C GLU A 292 -21.20 30.90 1.82
N VAL A 293 -21.88 30.24 2.75
CA VAL A 293 -23.29 30.54 3.06
C VAL A 293 -23.45 31.98 3.57
N ALA A 294 -22.62 32.43 4.52
CA ALA A 294 -22.66 33.76 5.03
C ALA A 294 -22.47 34.83 3.90
N LYS A 295 -21.51 34.59 3.00
CA LYS A 295 -21.26 35.45 1.83
C LYS A 295 -22.46 35.48 0.88
N SER A 296 -23.15 34.37 0.67
CA SER A 296 -24.34 34.30 -0.20
C SER A 296 -25.55 35.04 0.36
N LYS A 297 -25.50 35.44 1.66
CA LYS A 297 -26.57 36.17 2.35
C LYS A 297 -26.31 37.69 2.47
N LEU A 298 -25.19 38.16 1.93
CA LEU A 298 -24.94 39.61 1.89
C LEU A 298 -26.08 40.37 1.22
N GLY A 299 -26.52 41.46 1.83
CA GLY A 299 -27.64 42.28 1.36
C GLY A 299 -29.02 41.80 1.80
N CYS A 300 -29.19 40.59 2.34
CA CYS A 300 -30.47 40.13 2.89
C CYS A 300 -30.91 41.04 4.03
N LYS A 301 -32.24 41.33 4.13
CA LYS A 301 -32.82 42.27 5.11
C LYS A 301 -32.54 41.79 6.55
N TYR A 302 -32.30 42.75 7.42
CA TYR A 302 -32.33 42.53 8.87
C TYR A 302 -33.80 42.54 9.36
N ILE A 303 -34.20 41.52 10.07
CA ILE A 303 -35.48 41.45 10.79
C ILE A 303 -35.24 40.73 12.10
N LEU A 304 -35.56 41.39 13.22
CA LEU A 304 -35.37 40.82 14.55
C LEU A 304 -36.14 39.47 14.70
N GLY A 305 -35.50 38.48 15.23
CA GLY A 305 -36.06 37.13 15.41
C GLY A 305 -35.97 36.22 14.19
N ASN A 306 -35.65 36.70 12.99
CA ASN A 306 -35.61 35.91 11.78
C ASN A 306 -34.32 35.11 11.62
N THR A 307 -34.46 33.89 11.05
CA THR A 307 -33.39 32.91 10.89
C THR A 307 -33.11 32.51 9.43
N GLY A 308 -33.62 33.26 8.49
CA GLY A 308 -33.47 33.00 7.05
C GLY A 308 -34.65 32.27 6.40
N PRO A 309 -34.54 31.96 5.13
CA PRO A 309 -33.36 32.10 4.25
C PRO A 309 -33.18 33.51 3.67
N ASN A 310 -34.18 34.41 3.76
CA ASN A 310 -34.21 35.69 3.04
C ASN A 310 -34.02 36.93 3.95
N SER A 311 -34.16 36.76 5.26
CA SER A 311 -33.96 37.80 6.27
C SER A 311 -33.43 37.20 7.57
N PHE A 312 -32.71 38.00 8.34
CA PHE A 312 -31.96 37.50 9.51
C PHE A 312 -31.88 38.58 10.61
N ASP A 313 -31.87 38.14 11.87
CA ASP A 313 -31.17 38.87 12.90
C ASP A 313 -29.72 38.39 13.03
N CYS A 314 -28.89 39.03 13.87
CA CYS A 314 -27.48 38.69 14.02
C CYS A 314 -27.25 37.22 14.41
N SER A 315 -27.99 36.71 15.38
CA SER A 315 -27.90 35.32 15.86
C SER A 315 -28.58 34.33 14.92
N GLY A 316 -29.61 34.77 14.21
CA GLY A 316 -30.29 33.98 13.19
C GLY A 316 -29.43 33.71 11.97
N LEU A 317 -28.62 34.68 11.54
CA LEU A 317 -27.64 34.48 10.48
C LEU A 317 -26.60 33.41 10.89
N VAL A 318 -26.06 33.53 12.10
CA VAL A 318 -25.10 32.56 12.66
C VAL A 318 -25.72 31.17 12.70
N TYR A 319 -26.92 31.02 13.25
CA TYR A 319 -27.64 29.76 13.29
C TYR A 319 -27.81 29.14 11.90
N TYR A 320 -28.28 29.95 10.95
CA TYR A 320 -28.49 29.47 9.58
C TYR A 320 -27.20 28.98 8.95
N CYS A 321 -26.12 29.75 9.06
CA CYS A 321 -24.82 29.40 8.50
C CYS A 321 -24.21 28.14 9.15
N LEU A 322 -24.29 28.01 10.47
CA LEU A 322 -23.87 26.80 11.20
C LEU A 322 -24.66 25.58 10.75
N LYS A 323 -25.99 25.67 10.64
CA LYS A 323 -26.84 24.55 10.22
C LYS A 323 -26.53 24.10 8.81
N GLN A 324 -26.35 25.03 7.86
CA GLN A 324 -25.96 24.73 6.48
C GLN A 324 -24.55 24.10 6.38
N ALA A 325 -23.68 24.36 7.35
CA ALA A 325 -22.36 23.79 7.48
C ALA A 325 -22.33 22.44 8.22
N GLY A 326 -23.51 21.90 8.61
CA GLY A 326 -23.61 20.58 9.24
C GLY A 326 -23.59 20.59 10.76
N SER A 327 -23.78 21.74 11.42
CA SER A 327 -23.94 21.81 12.88
C SER A 327 -25.37 21.41 13.28
N ASN A 328 -25.48 20.58 14.33
CA ASN A 328 -26.76 20.18 14.93
C ASN A 328 -27.18 21.10 16.08
N ARG A 329 -26.43 22.18 16.37
CA ARG A 329 -26.74 23.08 17.47
C ARG A 329 -28.05 23.81 17.21
N ARG A 330 -28.89 23.87 18.25
CA ARG A 330 -30.14 24.68 18.24
C ARG A 330 -29.83 26.18 18.14
N ARG A 331 -30.81 26.95 17.72
CA ARG A 331 -30.71 28.40 17.73
C ARG A 331 -30.50 28.94 19.15
N LEU A 332 -29.54 29.85 19.27
CA LEU A 332 -29.26 30.61 20.49
C LEU A 332 -29.30 32.11 20.17
N THR A 333 -29.40 32.96 21.20
CA THR A 333 -29.18 34.40 21.11
C THR A 333 -27.66 34.68 21.02
N ALA A 334 -27.25 35.92 20.73
CA ALA A 334 -25.86 36.33 20.77
C ALA A 334 -25.19 35.99 22.14
N ALA A 335 -25.89 36.27 23.24
CA ALA A 335 -25.48 35.94 24.58
C ALA A 335 -25.39 34.42 24.77
N GLY A 336 -26.37 33.66 24.29
CA GLY A 336 -26.33 32.17 24.37
C GLY A 336 -25.14 31.57 23.61
N TYR A 337 -24.83 32.05 22.42
CA TYR A 337 -23.64 31.61 21.68
C TYR A 337 -22.33 31.95 22.40
N SER A 338 -22.25 33.09 23.07
CA SER A 338 -21.07 33.51 23.81
C SER A 338 -20.75 32.63 25.02
N GLN A 339 -21.70 31.78 25.48
CA GLN A 339 -21.58 30.89 26.65
C GLN A 339 -21.57 29.42 26.31
N VAL A 340 -21.38 29.05 25.07
CA VAL A 340 -21.30 27.65 24.66
C VAL A 340 -20.01 27.04 25.17
N ASP A 341 -20.08 26.14 26.15
CA ASP A 341 -18.92 25.64 26.91
C ASP A 341 -18.05 24.65 26.12
N ASP A 342 -18.65 23.86 25.24
CA ASP A 342 -17.94 22.91 24.37
C ASP A 342 -17.23 23.58 23.18
N TRP A 343 -17.29 24.92 23.09
CA TRP A 343 -16.55 25.70 22.11
C TRP A 343 -15.41 26.50 22.74
N GLU A 344 -14.21 26.44 22.15
CA GLU A 344 -13.06 27.23 22.61
C GLU A 344 -13.44 28.71 22.73
N LYS A 345 -13.25 29.30 23.94
CA LYS A 345 -13.41 30.71 24.19
C LYS A 345 -12.12 31.45 23.84
N ILE A 346 -12.24 32.48 23.01
CA ILE A 346 -11.14 33.34 22.59
C ILE A 346 -11.33 34.71 23.22
N SER A 347 -10.44 35.07 24.15
CA SER A 347 -10.52 36.34 24.92
C SER A 347 -9.74 37.49 24.28
N ASP A 348 -8.93 37.21 23.27
CA ASP A 348 -8.15 38.21 22.55
C ASP A 348 -8.64 38.30 21.09
N ILE A 349 -9.10 39.49 20.69
CA ILE A 349 -9.61 39.77 19.35
C ILE A 349 -8.57 39.52 18.25
N ASN A 350 -7.27 39.57 18.59
CA ASN A 350 -6.18 39.29 17.64
C ASN A 350 -5.94 37.81 17.40
N LYS A 351 -6.41 36.92 18.28
CA LYS A 351 -6.33 35.49 18.17
C LYS A 351 -7.49 34.85 17.41
N LEU A 352 -8.45 35.65 16.97
CA LEU A 352 -9.55 35.18 16.14
C LEU A 352 -9.07 34.65 14.79
N LYS A 353 -9.65 33.51 14.39
CA LYS A 353 -9.36 32.82 13.12
C LYS A 353 -10.62 32.80 12.25
N LYS A 354 -10.41 32.61 10.97
CA LYS A 354 -11.47 32.36 9.99
C LYS A 354 -12.36 31.20 10.45
N GLY A 355 -13.67 31.43 10.56
CA GLY A 355 -14.66 30.47 11.06
C GLY A 355 -15.06 30.67 12.53
N ASP A 356 -14.35 31.51 13.28
CA ASP A 356 -14.77 31.86 14.64
C ASP A 356 -16.03 32.73 14.60
N LEU A 357 -16.84 32.59 15.62
CA LEU A 357 -17.92 33.57 15.92
C LEU A 357 -17.35 34.66 16.79
N ILE A 358 -17.79 35.90 16.58
CA ILE A 358 -17.34 37.05 17.35
C ILE A 358 -18.54 37.69 18.02
N CYS A 359 -18.48 37.84 19.35
CA CYS A 359 -19.55 38.37 20.20
C CYS A 359 -19.17 39.74 20.77
N PHE A 360 -20.13 40.62 20.81
CA PHE A 360 -19.94 42.01 21.26
C PHE A 360 -20.98 42.41 22.30
N TYR A 361 -20.59 43.28 23.20
CA TYR A 361 -21.49 44.00 24.06
C TYR A 361 -22.45 44.92 23.27
N SER A 362 -23.63 45.17 23.82
CA SER A 362 -24.50 46.27 23.39
C SER A 362 -23.84 47.63 23.68
N ASP A 363 -24.32 48.71 23.05
CA ASP A 363 -23.75 50.05 23.20
C ASP A 363 -23.64 50.53 24.64
N ASN A 364 -24.57 50.09 25.49
CA ASN A 364 -24.57 50.45 26.92
C ASN A 364 -23.87 49.39 27.80
N TYR A 365 -23.20 48.39 27.20
CA TYR A 365 -22.48 47.32 27.90
C TYR A 365 -23.30 46.42 28.86
N SER A 366 -24.63 46.58 28.84
CA SER A 366 -25.52 45.88 29.79
C SER A 366 -25.65 44.35 29.47
N LYS A 367 -25.44 43.96 28.23
CA LYS A 367 -25.60 42.59 27.76
C LYS A 367 -24.78 42.31 26.51
N ILE A 368 -24.62 41.04 26.17
CA ILE A 368 -24.10 40.63 24.86
C ILE A 368 -25.22 40.82 23.83
N GLY A 369 -25.06 41.85 22.99
CA GLY A 369 -26.12 42.31 22.08
C GLY A 369 -25.90 41.96 20.63
N HIS A 370 -24.68 41.55 20.24
CA HIS A 370 -24.37 41.33 18.84
C HIS A 370 -23.41 40.15 18.62
N ILE A 371 -23.52 39.53 17.43
CA ILE A 371 -22.67 38.39 17.02
C ILE A 371 -22.46 38.44 15.50
N GLY A 372 -21.25 38.05 15.06
CA GLY A 372 -20.89 37.91 13.65
C GLY A 372 -20.04 36.66 13.39
N ILE A 373 -19.75 36.44 12.12
CA ILE A 373 -18.91 35.33 11.63
C ILE A 373 -17.58 35.89 11.10
N VAL A 374 -16.46 35.50 11.67
CA VAL A 374 -15.13 35.94 11.24
C VAL A 374 -14.77 35.23 9.92
N ILE A 375 -14.45 36.04 8.89
CA ILE A 375 -14.12 35.56 7.55
C ILE A 375 -12.66 35.74 7.15
N SER A 376 -11.93 36.58 7.87
CA SER A 376 -10.49 36.81 7.72
C SER A 376 -9.90 37.35 9.03
N SER A 377 -8.62 37.72 9.04
CA SER A 377 -7.93 38.28 10.19
C SER A 377 -8.46 39.64 10.67
N SER A 378 -9.30 40.34 9.87
CA SER A 378 -9.86 41.66 10.21
C SER A 378 -11.34 41.82 9.85
N MET A 379 -11.92 40.92 9.03
CA MET A 379 -13.26 41.06 8.48
C MET A 379 -14.24 40.04 9.07
N MET A 380 -15.48 40.48 9.32
CA MET A 380 -16.60 39.62 9.69
C MET A 380 -17.78 39.82 8.73
N ILE A 381 -18.74 38.92 8.75
CA ILE A 381 -20.08 39.06 8.19
C ILE A 381 -21.09 38.96 9.34
N ASP A 382 -22.02 39.88 9.40
CA ASP A 382 -23.09 39.93 10.39
C ASP A 382 -24.37 40.48 9.81
N ALA A 383 -25.51 40.17 10.43
CA ALA A 383 -26.76 40.88 10.15
C ALA A 383 -26.83 42.10 11.06
N SER A 384 -26.77 43.28 10.46
CA SER A 384 -26.65 44.57 11.13
C SER A 384 -28.00 45.24 11.24
N SER A 385 -28.47 45.52 12.44
CA SER A 385 -29.69 46.29 12.69
C SER A 385 -29.53 47.72 12.20
N SER A 386 -28.38 48.38 12.43
CA SER A 386 -28.11 49.74 12.01
C SER A 386 -28.00 49.89 10.49
N ASN A 387 -27.54 48.87 9.75
CA ASN A 387 -27.52 48.89 8.28
C ASN A 387 -28.78 48.28 7.67
N GLY A 388 -29.70 47.72 8.45
CA GLY A 388 -30.93 47.08 7.98
C GLY A 388 -30.71 45.80 7.14
N LYS A 389 -29.50 45.28 7.10
CA LYS A 389 -29.13 44.14 6.22
C LYS A 389 -27.89 43.35 6.69
N VAL A 390 -27.65 42.20 6.07
CA VAL A 390 -26.42 41.46 6.21
C VAL A 390 -25.29 42.19 5.50
N VAL A 391 -24.19 42.43 6.23
CA VAL A 391 -23.04 43.22 5.74
C VAL A 391 -21.74 42.49 6.00
N ARG A 392 -20.72 42.87 5.21
CA ARG A 392 -19.32 42.53 5.46
C ARG A 392 -18.61 43.80 5.95
N ARG A 393 -17.93 43.70 7.09
CA ARG A 393 -17.24 44.87 7.66
C ARG A 393 -16.02 44.49 8.48
N GLU A 394 -15.17 45.45 8.75
CA GLU A 394 -14.00 45.28 9.59
C GLU A 394 -14.41 45.24 11.07
N TYR A 395 -13.89 44.26 11.83
CA TYR A 395 -14.11 44.12 13.26
C TYR A 395 -12.95 44.64 14.14
N LYS A 396 -11.83 45.08 13.53
CA LYS A 396 -10.68 45.63 14.26
C LYS A 396 -10.67 47.16 14.38
N THR A 397 -11.78 47.82 14.08
CA THR A 397 -11.96 49.27 14.32
C THR A 397 -11.99 49.57 15.82
N THR A 398 -11.79 50.85 16.20
CA THR A 398 -11.84 51.29 17.59
C THR A 398 -13.17 50.94 18.27
N TYR A 399 -14.31 51.12 17.55
CA TYR A 399 -15.63 50.77 18.05
C TYR A 399 -15.72 49.27 18.41
N TRP A 400 -15.41 48.40 17.46
CA TRP A 400 -15.53 46.93 17.68
C TRP A 400 -14.55 46.41 18.70
N LYS A 401 -13.33 46.94 18.76
CA LYS A 401 -12.36 46.56 19.81
C LYS A 401 -12.88 46.89 21.22
N LYS A 402 -13.51 48.08 21.38
CA LYS A 402 -14.08 48.52 22.66
C LYS A 402 -15.27 47.63 23.09
N HIS A 403 -16.08 47.16 22.13
CA HIS A 403 -17.27 46.34 22.40
C HIS A 403 -16.98 44.80 22.39
N PHE A 404 -15.77 44.38 22.09
CA PHE A 404 -15.43 42.95 22.02
C PHE A 404 -15.62 42.27 23.38
N TYR A 405 -16.40 41.15 23.39
CA TYR A 405 -16.61 40.35 24.55
C TYR A 405 -15.77 39.03 24.47
N CYS A 406 -15.97 38.26 23.45
CA CYS A 406 -15.22 37.05 23.21
C CYS A 406 -15.42 36.55 21.77
N GLY A 407 -14.53 35.65 21.34
CA GLY A 407 -14.77 34.73 20.25
C GLY A 407 -15.20 33.35 20.71
N ARG A 408 -15.85 32.60 19.85
CA ARG A 408 -16.14 31.17 20.04
C ARG A 408 -15.78 30.40 18.79
N ARG A 409 -15.11 29.26 18.95
CA ARG A 409 -14.67 28.39 17.85
C ARG A 409 -15.56 27.16 17.79
N PRO A 410 -16.51 27.06 16.82
CA PRO A 410 -17.53 26.03 16.81
C PRO A 410 -17.10 24.66 16.31
N TRP A 411 -15.83 24.50 15.84
CA TRP A 411 -15.33 23.27 15.22
C TRP A 411 -13.97 22.82 15.76
#